data_c9615b396f30a90820b81440a80668f4
#
_entry.id   c9615b396f30a90820b81440a80668f4
#
_cell.length_a   1.000
_cell.length_b   1.000
_cell.length_c   1.000
_cell.angle_alpha   90.00
_cell.angle_beta   90.00
_cell.angle_gamma   90.00
#
_symmetry.space_group_name_H-M   'P 1'
#
loop_
_entity.id
_entity.type
_entity.pdbx_description
1 polymer ?
#
loop_
_entity_poly.entity_id
_entity_poly.type
_entity_poly.pdbx_seq_one_letter_code
_entity_poly.pdbx_strand_id
1 'polypeptide(L)'
;VADQAMVDMADNANKFGTDIGSIQNAYQGFAKQNYTMLDNLKLGYGGTKSEMERLLKDAGKISGVKYNLDNLADVYNAIHVIQEKMDVTGTTAREASTTFSGSFGAMKSAVKNLLGFMASGGDVEGAMGSVVETASTFLFKNAVPMVGRVVKALPGAVKTGIKAAAPKIKESGGEIVKGLKDGIVSALPSSM
;
A
#
# COMPACT_ATOMS: atom_id res chain seq x y z
N VAL A 1 -9.51 13.96 -5.24
CA VAL A 1 -10.10 13.11 -6.29
C VAL A 1 -9.01 12.45 -7.15
N ALA A 2 -8.06 13.21 -7.74
CA ALA A 2 -7.03 12.64 -8.60
C ALA A 2 -6.12 11.65 -7.85
N ASP A 3 -5.61 12.03 -6.68
CA ASP A 3 -4.76 11.15 -5.86
C ASP A 3 -5.51 9.89 -5.44
N GLN A 4 -6.79 10.02 -5.06
CA GLN A 4 -7.63 8.87 -4.72
C GLN A 4 -7.82 7.95 -5.93
N ALA A 5 -8.07 8.50 -7.13
CA ALA A 5 -8.22 7.69 -8.33
C ALA A 5 -6.94 6.91 -8.67
N MET A 6 -5.75 7.46 -8.41
CA MET A 6 -4.49 6.73 -8.58
C MET A 6 -4.35 5.56 -7.61
N VAL A 7 -4.74 5.75 -6.35
CA VAL A 7 -4.78 4.66 -5.36
C VAL A 7 -5.77 3.59 -5.78
N ASP A 8 -6.98 3.98 -6.18
CA ASP A 8 -8.05 3.08 -6.63
C ASP A 8 -7.64 2.25 -7.85
N MET A 9 -6.90 2.85 -8.80
CA MET A 9 -6.34 2.14 -9.95
C MET A 9 -5.33 1.06 -9.52
N ALA A 10 -4.42 1.40 -8.60
CA ALA A 10 -3.42 0.48 -8.10
C ALA A 10 -4.05 -0.68 -7.30
N ASP A 11 -5.00 -0.36 -6.43
CA ASP A 11 -5.73 -1.34 -5.61
C ASP A 11 -6.55 -2.30 -6.50
N ASN A 12 -7.20 -1.78 -7.53
CA ASN A 12 -7.94 -2.57 -8.50
C ASN A 12 -7.02 -3.54 -9.26
N ALA A 13 -5.92 -3.03 -9.80
CA ALA A 13 -4.95 -3.85 -10.52
C ALA A 13 -4.41 -4.98 -9.64
N ASN A 14 -4.06 -4.69 -8.39
CA ASN A 14 -3.60 -5.68 -7.42
C ASN A 14 -4.67 -6.71 -7.05
N LYS A 15 -5.86 -6.27 -6.70
CA LYS A 15 -6.95 -7.15 -6.25
C LYS A 15 -7.33 -8.19 -7.31
N PHE A 16 -7.39 -7.76 -8.57
CA PHE A 16 -7.87 -8.61 -9.66
C PHE A 16 -6.77 -9.15 -10.58
N GLY A 17 -5.50 -8.82 -10.31
CA GLY A 17 -4.37 -9.21 -11.16
C GLY A 17 -4.46 -8.65 -12.58
N THR A 18 -5.05 -7.46 -12.74
CA THR A 18 -5.21 -6.79 -14.03
C THR A 18 -3.98 -5.91 -14.30
N ASP A 19 -3.56 -5.81 -15.55
CA ASP A 19 -2.51 -4.88 -15.94
C ASP A 19 -2.89 -3.44 -15.58
N ILE A 20 -1.99 -2.75 -14.88
CA ILE A 20 -2.22 -1.38 -14.42
C ILE A 20 -2.45 -0.40 -15.58
N GLY A 21 -1.78 -0.61 -16.74
CA GLY A 21 -1.98 0.19 -17.94
C GLY A 21 -3.40 0.07 -18.49
N SER A 22 -3.99 -1.12 -18.44
CA SER A 22 -5.39 -1.35 -18.81
C SER A 22 -6.37 -0.59 -17.92
N ILE A 23 -6.10 -0.54 -16.61
CA ILE A 23 -6.91 0.23 -15.65
C ILE A 23 -6.75 1.73 -15.90
N GLN A 24 -5.52 2.21 -16.09
CA GLN A 24 -5.26 3.62 -16.41
C GLN A 24 -5.96 4.06 -17.71
N ASN A 25 -5.94 3.22 -18.75
CA ASN A 25 -6.64 3.49 -20.01
C ASN A 25 -8.16 3.59 -19.80
N ALA A 26 -8.75 2.75 -18.93
CA ALA A 26 -10.16 2.85 -18.58
C ALA A 26 -10.49 4.21 -17.94
N TYR A 27 -9.72 4.63 -16.93
CA TYR A 27 -9.91 5.93 -16.26
C TYR A 27 -9.71 7.11 -17.20
N GLN A 28 -8.73 7.05 -18.12
CA GLN A 28 -8.56 8.06 -19.19
C GLN A 28 -9.75 8.08 -20.16
N GLY A 29 -10.32 6.90 -20.45
CA GLY A 29 -11.55 6.77 -21.23
C GLY A 29 -12.71 7.48 -20.53
N PHE A 30 -12.90 7.27 -19.24
CA PHE A 30 -13.97 7.90 -18.45
C PHE A 30 -13.86 9.43 -18.47
N ALA A 31 -12.64 9.98 -18.41
CA ALA A 31 -12.40 11.41 -18.54
C ALA A 31 -12.86 11.99 -19.91
N LYS A 32 -12.96 11.13 -20.93
CA LYS A 32 -13.47 11.46 -22.27
C LYS A 32 -14.90 10.97 -22.49
N GLN A 33 -15.63 10.63 -21.41
CA GLN A 33 -16.98 10.07 -21.47
C GLN A 33 -17.08 8.77 -22.30
N ASN A 34 -15.97 8.04 -22.41
CA ASN A 34 -15.92 6.72 -23.04
C ASN A 34 -15.85 5.64 -21.96
N TYR A 35 -16.88 4.85 -21.86
CA TYR A 35 -17.07 3.83 -20.82
C TYR A 35 -16.83 2.39 -21.31
N THR A 36 -16.32 2.21 -22.55
CA THR A 36 -16.14 0.89 -23.17
C THR A 36 -15.19 -0.03 -22.41
N MET A 37 -14.29 0.54 -21.59
CA MET A 37 -13.32 -0.21 -20.79
C MET A 37 -13.71 -0.34 -19.31
N LEU A 38 -14.96 -0.09 -18.94
CA LEU A 38 -15.42 -0.20 -17.55
C LEU A 38 -15.31 -1.65 -17.04
N ASP A 39 -15.52 -2.63 -17.91
CA ASP A 39 -15.39 -4.06 -17.60
C ASP A 39 -13.96 -4.47 -17.19
N ASN A 40 -12.93 -3.73 -17.63
CA ASN A 40 -11.54 -3.96 -17.21
C ASN A 40 -11.35 -3.82 -15.69
N LEU A 41 -12.19 -3.03 -15.01
CA LEU A 41 -12.16 -2.86 -13.58
C LEU A 41 -12.69 -4.10 -12.81
N LYS A 42 -13.33 -5.05 -13.50
CA LYS A 42 -13.90 -6.29 -12.93
C LYS A 42 -14.83 -6.07 -11.72
N LEU A 43 -15.52 -4.94 -11.70
CA LEU A 43 -16.46 -4.56 -10.64
C LEU A 43 -17.90 -5.08 -10.87
N GLY A 44 -18.10 -5.94 -11.88
CA GLY A 44 -19.42 -6.49 -12.23
C GLY A 44 -20.27 -5.60 -13.12
N TYR A 45 -19.65 -4.64 -13.80
CA TYR A 45 -20.29 -3.74 -14.76
C TYR A 45 -19.68 -3.93 -16.16
N GLY A 46 -20.51 -3.91 -17.20
CA GLY A 46 -20.08 -4.01 -18.59
C GLY A 46 -19.56 -2.68 -19.15
N GLY A 47 -18.90 -2.75 -20.31
CA GLY A 47 -18.28 -1.60 -20.98
C GLY A 47 -19.29 -0.72 -21.74
N THR A 48 -20.33 -0.21 -21.11
CA THR A 48 -21.32 0.67 -21.74
C THR A 48 -21.65 1.87 -20.86
N LYS A 49 -22.21 2.93 -21.48
CA LYS A 49 -22.69 4.11 -20.77
C LYS A 49 -23.78 3.74 -19.74
N SER A 50 -24.72 2.90 -20.12
CA SER A 50 -25.80 2.44 -19.22
C SER A 50 -25.27 1.66 -18.02
N GLU A 51 -24.20 0.91 -18.17
CA GLU A 51 -23.56 0.22 -17.07
C GLU A 51 -22.81 1.17 -16.12
N MET A 52 -22.20 2.24 -16.64
CA MET A 52 -21.66 3.31 -15.80
C MET A 52 -22.78 4.03 -15.03
N GLU A 53 -23.92 4.33 -15.68
CA GLU A 53 -25.08 4.91 -15.00
C GLU A 53 -25.61 3.97 -13.89
N ARG A 54 -25.60 2.66 -14.12
CA ARG A 54 -25.95 1.64 -13.12
C ARG A 54 -24.97 1.67 -11.95
N LEU A 55 -23.66 1.75 -12.22
CA LEU A 55 -22.62 1.85 -11.19
C LEU A 55 -22.84 3.10 -10.32
N LEU A 56 -23.06 4.26 -10.92
CA LEU A 56 -23.31 5.51 -10.20
C LEU A 56 -24.56 5.40 -9.30
N LYS A 57 -25.63 4.78 -9.82
CA LYS A 57 -26.86 4.52 -9.06
C LYS A 57 -26.63 3.59 -7.88
N ASP A 58 -25.85 2.53 -8.06
CA ASP A 58 -25.56 1.56 -7.00
C ASP A 58 -24.61 2.17 -5.94
N ALA A 59 -23.61 2.94 -6.37
CA ALA A 59 -22.78 3.72 -5.45
C ALA A 59 -23.62 4.72 -4.63
N GLY A 60 -24.60 5.36 -5.27
CA GLY A 60 -25.54 6.26 -4.61
C GLY A 60 -26.39 5.58 -3.54
N LYS A 61 -26.83 4.34 -3.75
CA LYS A 61 -27.55 3.54 -2.74
C LYS A 61 -26.66 3.22 -1.53
N ILE A 62 -25.36 3.02 -1.75
CA ILE A 62 -24.40 2.68 -0.69
C ILE A 62 -24.03 3.91 0.13
N SER A 63 -23.68 5.01 -0.55
CA SER A 63 -23.16 6.22 0.10
C SER A 63 -24.22 7.24 0.52
N GLY A 64 -25.44 7.14 -0.01
CA GLY A 64 -26.48 8.15 0.15
C GLY A 64 -26.26 9.41 -0.71
N VAL A 65 -25.24 9.44 -1.56
CA VAL A 65 -24.88 10.57 -2.43
C VAL A 65 -25.42 10.35 -3.84
N LYS A 66 -25.95 11.41 -4.46
CA LYS A 66 -26.34 11.38 -5.88
C LYS A 66 -25.16 11.77 -6.75
N TYR A 67 -24.68 10.86 -7.55
CA TYR A 67 -23.58 11.06 -8.50
C TYR A 67 -24.10 11.46 -9.88
N ASN A 68 -23.34 12.36 -10.55
CA ASN A 68 -23.65 12.85 -11.89
C ASN A 68 -22.64 12.30 -12.90
N LEU A 69 -23.11 11.65 -13.95
CA LEU A 69 -22.28 11.06 -14.99
C LEU A 69 -21.44 12.10 -15.75
N ASP A 70 -21.95 13.32 -15.88
CA ASP A 70 -21.23 14.41 -16.57
C ASP A 70 -20.15 15.08 -15.71
N ASN A 71 -20.06 14.71 -14.43
CA ASN A 71 -19.03 15.16 -13.52
C ASN A 71 -17.99 14.05 -13.29
N LEU A 72 -16.78 14.25 -13.81
CA LEU A 72 -15.72 13.24 -13.69
C LEU A 72 -15.36 12.92 -12.23
N ALA A 73 -15.42 13.89 -11.34
CA ALA A 73 -15.17 13.67 -9.92
C ALA A 73 -16.22 12.73 -9.31
N ASP A 74 -17.48 12.87 -9.70
CA ASP A 74 -18.57 12.01 -9.26
C ASP A 74 -18.39 10.58 -9.81
N VAL A 75 -17.96 10.44 -11.07
CA VAL A 75 -17.65 9.13 -11.66
C VAL A 75 -16.56 8.42 -10.87
N TYR A 76 -15.45 9.11 -10.57
CA TYR A 76 -14.35 8.51 -9.80
C TYR A 76 -14.76 8.19 -8.35
N ASN A 77 -15.50 9.07 -7.70
CA ASN A 77 -15.99 8.82 -6.35
C ASN A 77 -16.99 7.65 -6.30
N ALA A 78 -17.84 7.50 -7.31
CA ALA A 78 -18.75 6.36 -7.40
C ALA A 78 -17.98 5.04 -7.58
N ILE A 79 -16.94 5.03 -8.42
CA ILE A 79 -16.06 3.86 -8.58
C ILE A 79 -15.38 3.53 -7.25
N HIS A 80 -14.86 4.53 -6.54
CA HIS A 80 -14.25 4.36 -5.21
C HIS A 80 -15.21 3.67 -4.24
N VAL A 81 -16.44 4.14 -4.12
CA VAL A 81 -17.47 3.56 -3.23
C VAL A 81 -17.75 2.10 -3.56
N ILE A 82 -17.83 1.75 -4.86
CA ILE A 82 -18.01 0.36 -5.29
C ILE A 82 -16.79 -0.49 -4.94
N GLN A 83 -15.58 0.03 -5.15
CA GLN A 83 -14.34 -0.67 -4.81
C GLN A 83 -14.22 -0.89 -3.30
N GLU A 84 -14.56 0.10 -2.48
CA GLU A 84 -14.60 -0.01 -1.02
C GLU A 84 -15.58 -1.08 -0.57
N LYS A 85 -16.80 -1.11 -1.13
CA LYS A 85 -17.81 -2.14 -0.88
C LYS A 85 -17.35 -3.55 -1.24
N MET A 86 -16.50 -3.69 -2.26
CA MET A 86 -15.95 -4.97 -2.71
C MET A 86 -14.62 -5.36 -2.02
N ASP A 87 -14.20 -4.62 -0.99
CA ASP A 87 -12.92 -4.83 -0.30
C ASP A 87 -11.71 -4.79 -1.26
N VAL A 88 -11.75 -3.89 -2.23
CA VAL A 88 -10.67 -3.62 -3.17
C VAL A 88 -9.72 -2.57 -2.59
N THR A 89 -10.27 -1.53 -1.98
CA THR A 89 -9.54 -0.41 -1.39
C THR A 89 -8.53 -0.87 -0.32
N GLY A 90 -7.31 -0.34 -0.38
CA GLY A 90 -6.23 -0.67 0.53
C GLY A 90 -5.48 -1.98 0.22
N THR A 91 -5.82 -2.67 -0.88
CA THR A 91 -5.19 -3.93 -1.26
C THR A 91 -3.69 -3.75 -1.51
N THR A 92 -3.29 -2.71 -2.24
CA THR A 92 -1.89 -2.39 -2.53
C THR A 92 -1.10 -2.12 -1.25
N ALA A 93 -1.65 -1.34 -0.33
CA ALA A 93 -0.99 -1.04 0.94
C ALA A 93 -0.84 -2.31 1.81
N ARG A 94 -1.87 -3.15 1.87
CA ARG A 94 -1.81 -4.43 2.58
C ARG A 94 -0.76 -5.37 1.99
N GLU A 95 -0.74 -5.51 0.67
CA GLU A 95 0.23 -6.35 -0.02
C GLU A 95 1.66 -5.83 0.13
N ALA A 96 1.87 -4.51 -0.07
CA ALA A 96 3.15 -3.88 0.15
C ALA A 96 3.68 -4.11 1.57
N SER A 97 2.83 -4.03 2.59
CA SER A 97 3.22 -4.27 3.98
C SER A 97 3.60 -5.72 4.27
N THR A 98 3.12 -6.68 3.46
CA THR A 98 3.37 -8.12 3.63
C THR A 98 4.52 -8.65 2.78
N THR A 99 4.98 -7.88 1.77
CA THR A 99 6.12 -8.26 0.93
C THR A 99 7.44 -7.72 1.46
N PHE A 100 8.54 -8.41 1.16
CA PHE A 100 9.88 -7.95 1.53
C PHE A 100 10.19 -6.57 0.91
N SER A 101 9.99 -6.41 -0.40
CA SER A 101 10.29 -5.16 -1.11
C SER A 101 9.41 -4.00 -0.65
N GLY A 102 8.11 -4.28 -0.41
CA GLY A 102 7.17 -3.25 0.05
C GLY A 102 7.47 -2.79 1.46
N SER A 103 7.74 -3.71 2.39
CA SER A 103 8.09 -3.36 3.77
C SER A 103 9.44 -2.65 3.88
N PHE A 104 10.43 -3.04 3.04
CA PHE A 104 11.70 -2.31 2.94
C PHE A 104 11.50 -0.91 2.38
N GLY A 105 10.68 -0.75 1.35
CA GLY A 105 10.30 0.54 0.78
C GLY A 105 9.60 1.44 1.79
N ALA A 106 8.67 0.90 2.57
CA ALA A 106 7.96 1.61 3.64
C ALA A 106 8.93 2.12 4.73
N MET A 107 9.85 1.26 5.17
CA MET A 107 10.90 1.64 6.13
C MET A 107 11.78 2.78 5.59
N LYS A 108 12.24 2.68 4.36
CA LYS A 108 13.04 3.73 3.71
C LYS A 108 12.29 5.06 3.62
N SER A 109 11.01 5.02 3.28
CA SER A 109 10.15 6.21 3.19
C SER A 109 9.94 6.85 4.58
N ALA A 110 9.72 6.04 5.62
CA ALA A 110 9.56 6.54 6.98
C ALA A 110 10.83 7.26 7.47
N VAL A 111 12.03 6.71 7.21
CA VAL A 111 13.30 7.38 7.52
C VAL A 111 13.43 8.71 6.76
N LYS A 112 13.09 8.75 5.47
CA LYS A 112 13.12 9.98 4.67
C LYS A 112 12.18 11.04 5.22
N ASN A 113 10.96 10.65 5.62
CA ASN A 113 9.98 11.56 6.21
C ASN A 113 10.47 12.11 7.55
N LEU A 114 11.05 11.26 8.41
CA LEU A 114 11.64 11.69 9.67
C LEU A 114 12.70 12.77 9.46
N LEU A 115 13.64 12.55 8.51
CA LEU A 115 14.66 13.54 8.18
C LEU A 115 14.06 14.85 7.66
N GLY A 116 12.98 14.76 6.88
CA GLY A 116 12.22 15.92 6.41
C GLY A 116 11.60 16.71 7.58
N PHE A 117 10.96 16.03 8.53
CA PHE A 117 10.36 16.68 9.70
C PHE A 117 11.42 17.28 10.64
N MET A 118 12.55 16.62 10.83
CA MET A 118 13.68 17.19 11.60
C MET A 118 14.19 18.49 10.96
N ALA A 119 14.21 18.56 9.63
CA ALA A 119 14.66 19.76 8.92
C ALA A 119 13.62 20.90 8.92
N SER A 120 12.32 20.58 8.96
CA SER A 120 11.23 21.56 8.85
C SER A 120 10.56 21.91 10.19
N GLY A 121 10.93 21.24 11.29
CA GLY A 121 10.29 21.42 12.60
C GLY A 121 8.89 20.79 12.71
N GLY A 122 8.61 19.74 11.91
CA GLY A 122 7.35 19.02 11.94
C GLY A 122 7.24 17.99 13.07
N ASP A 123 6.25 17.09 12.98
CA ASP A 123 6.01 16.01 13.96
C ASP A 123 7.11 14.92 13.92
N VAL A 124 8.18 15.18 14.63
CA VAL A 124 9.34 14.27 14.75
C VAL A 124 8.97 13.01 15.54
N GLU A 125 8.15 13.12 16.58
CA GLU A 125 7.78 11.99 17.45
C GLU A 125 6.91 10.97 16.68
N GLY A 126 5.88 11.43 15.97
CA GLY A 126 5.05 10.56 15.13
C GLY A 126 5.85 9.94 13.97
N ALA A 127 6.75 10.70 13.35
CA ALA A 127 7.63 10.18 12.30
C ALA A 127 8.60 9.12 12.83
N MET A 128 9.12 9.29 14.04
CA MET A 128 9.94 8.27 14.70
C MET A 128 9.17 6.99 15.00
N GLY A 129 7.93 7.11 15.49
CA GLY A 129 7.03 5.98 15.66
C GLY A 129 6.88 5.17 14.38
N SER A 130 6.65 5.86 13.25
CA SER A 130 6.54 5.24 11.93
C SER A 130 7.82 4.52 11.48
N VAL A 131 9.00 5.05 11.78
CA VAL A 131 10.28 4.38 11.49
C VAL A 131 10.40 3.08 12.28
N VAL A 132 10.11 3.10 13.59
CA VAL A 132 10.17 1.91 14.45
C VAL A 132 9.19 0.84 13.98
N GLU A 133 7.96 1.22 13.66
CA GLU A 133 6.92 0.30 13.19
C GLU A 133 7.29 -0.35 11.85
N THR A 134 7.70 0.46 10.87
CA THR A 134 8.07 -0.03 9.54
C THR A 134 9.32 -0.88 9.56
N ALA A 135 10.34 -0.54 10.37
CA ALA A 135 11.52 -1.36 10.58
C ALA A 135 11.19 -2.69 11.26
N SER A 136 10.32 -2.69 12.26
CA SER A 136 9.84 -3.90 12.91
C SER A 136 9.07 -4.80 11.94
N THR A 137 8.18 -4.22 11.13
CA THR A 137 7.43 -4.94 10.10
C THR A 137 8.35 -5.56 9.06
N PHE A 138 9.33 -4.81 8.56
CA PHE A 138 10.31 -5.33 7.62
C PHE A 138 11.09 -6.51 8.21
N LEU A 139 11.63 -6.35 9.40
CA LEU A 139 12.48 -7.38 10.01
C LEU A 139 11.68 -8.63 10.41
N PHE A 140 10.63 -8.46 11.19
CA PHE A 140 9.96 -9.58 11.84
C PHE A 140 8.86 -10.24 11.00
N LYS A 141 8.14 -9.46 10.16
CA LYS A 141 7.10 -10.01 9.30
C LYS A 141 7.62 -10.49 7.94
N ASN A 142 8.74 -9.94 7.45
CA ASN A 142 9.22 -10.24 6.10
C ASN A 142 10.63 -10.83 6.06
N ALA A 143 11.65 -10.16 6.59
CA ALA A 143 13.04 -10.60 6.48
C ALA A 143 13.29 -11.94 7.21
N VAL A 144 12.90 -12.05 8.47
CA VAL A 144 13.10 -13.26 9.27
C VAL A 144 12.31 -14.46 8.72
N PRO A 145 11.01 -14.35 8.37
CA PRO A 145 10.27 -15.44 7.75
C PRO A 145 10.81 -15.84 6.36
N MET A 146 11.32 -14.88 5.58
CA MET A 146 11.94 -15.16 4.27
C MET A 146 13.18 -16.03 4.43
N VAL A 147 14.07 -15.68 5.36
CA VAL A 147 15.24 -16.51 5.70
C VAL A 147 14.80 -17.92 6.11
N GLY A 148 13.76 -18.05 6.93
CA GLY A 148 13.20 -19.33 7.33
C GLY A 148 12.69 -20.16 6.17
N ARG A 149 12.06 -19.55 5.15
CA ARG A 149 11.62 -20.25 3.92
C ARG A 149 12.79 -20.71 3.06
N VAL A 150 13.79 -19.83 2.86
CA VAL A 150 15.02 -20.17 2.12
C VAL A 150 15.74 -21.33 2.78
N VAL A 151 15.90 -21.29 4.11
CA VAL A 151 16.52 -22.41 4.89
C VAL A 151 15.80 -23.73 4.66
N LYS A 152 14.45 -23.73 4.63
CA LYS A 152 13.65 -24.94 4.39
C LYS A 152 13.83 -25.51 2.98
N ALA A 153 14.09 -24.64 1.99
CA ALA A 153 14.24 -25.02 0.59
C ALA A 153 15.66 -25.53 0.22
N LEU A 154 16.66 -25.33 1.10
CA LEU A 154 18.05 -25.69 0.81
C LEU A 154 18.43 -27.13 1.25
N PRO A 155 19.36 -27.79 0.53
CA PRO A 155 19.91 -29.11 0.93
C PRO A 155 20.55 -29.06 2.31
N GLY A 156 20.58 -30.22 3.00
CA GLY A 156 20.90 -30.37 4.43
C GLY A 156 22.19 -29.70 4.93
N ALA A 157 23.29 -29.69 4.16
CA ALA A 157 24.56 -29.10 4.59
C ALA A 157 24.54 -27.58 4.71
N VAL A 158 23.83 -26.88 3.78
CA VAL A 158 23.66 -25.43 3.81
C VAL A 158 22.63 -25.04 4.87
N LYS A 159 21.62 -25.88 5.10
CA LYS A 159 20.59 -25.74 6.12
C LYS A 159 21.14 -25.60 7.53
N THR A 160 22.22 -26.30 7.86
CA THR A 160 22.87 -26.29 9.19
C THR A 160 23.56 -24.93 9.43
N GLY A 161 24.27 -24.40 8.44
CA GLY A 161 24.95 -23.10 8.55
C GLY A 161 23.98 -21.93 8.72
N ILE A 162 22.89 -21.95 7.96
CA ILE A 162 21.88 -20.88 8.04
C ILE A 162 21.04 -21.00 9.32
N LYS A 163 20.73 -22.21 9.80
CA LYS A 163 20.08 -22.41 11.11
C LYS A 163 20.91 -21.85 12.26
N ALA A 164 22.23 -21.96 12.20
CA ALA A 164 23.12 -21.37 13.19
C ALA A 164 23.17 -19.82 13.11
N ALA A 165 22.98 -19.25 11.91
CA ALA A 165 22.95 -17.79 11.71
C ALA A 165 21.59 -17.15 12.03
N ALA A 166 20.48 -17.89 11.91
CA ALA A 166 19.12 -17.36 12.09
C ALA A 166 18.87 -16.67 13.46
N PRO A 167 19.33 -17.23 14.60
CA PRO A 167 19.20 -16.54 15.89
C PRO A 167 19.96 -15.20 15.92
N LYS A 168 21.18 -15.18 15.36
CA LYS A 168 22.02 -13.97 15.30
C LYS A 168 21.38 -12.90 14.40
N ILE A 169 20.76 -13.27 13.29
CA ILE A 169 20.05 -12.35 12.40
C ILE A 169 18.85 -11.75 13.13
N LYS A 170 18.12 -12.55 13.92
CA LYS A 170 16.99 -12.07 14.72
C LYS A 170 17.42 -11.11 15.82
N GLU A 171 18.49 -11.46 16.53
CA GLU A 171 19.10 -10.65 17.59
C GLU A 171 19.63 -9.33 17.03
N SER A 172 20.45 -9.37 15.97
CA SER A 172 20.98 -8.18 15.28
C SER A 172 19.87 -7.32 14.70
N GLY A 173 18.77 -7.92 14.19
CA GLY A 173 17.61 -7.18 13.73
C GLY A 173 16.95 -6.40 14.88
N GLY A 174 16.79 -7.01 16.05
CA GLY A 174 16.28 -6.37 17.26
C GLY A 174 17.20 -5.24 17.75
N GLU A 175 18.52 -5.47 17.72
CA GLU A 175 19.52 -4.45 18.09
C GLU A 175 19.53 -3.26 17.12
N ILE A 176 19.35 -3.49 15.80
CA ILE A 176 19.24 -2.42 14.81
C ILE A 176 18.01 -1.54 15.09
N VAL A 177 16.85 -2.14 15.35
CA VAL A 177 15.63 -1.39 15.67
C VAL A 177 15.80 -0.58 16.95
N LYS A 178 16.39 -1.21 17.99
CA LYS A 178 16.68 -0.52 19.26
C LYS A 178 17.71 0.60 19.07
N GLY A 179 18.80 0.33 18.38
CA GLY A 179 19.85 1.32 18.11
C GLY A 179 19.35 2.50 17.27
N LEU A 180 18.47 2.25 16.31
CA LEU A 180 17.80 3.30 15.53
C LEU A 180 16.93 4.19 16.43
N LYS A 181 16.13 3.57 17.30
CA LYS A 181 15.30 4.29 18.27
C LYS A 181 16.13 5.12 19.21
N ASP A 182 17.14 4.50 19.84
CA ASP A 182 17.98 5.16 20.85
C ASP A 182 18.83 6.28 20.22
N GLY A 183 19.35 6.07 19.00
CA GLY A 183 20.09 7.06 18.24
C GLY A 183 19.26 8.29 17.85
N ILE A 184 18.01 8.08 17.45
CA ILE A 184 17.07 9.16 17.11
C ILE A 184 16.69 9.93 18.39
N VAL A 185 16.36 9.22 19.48
CA VAL A 185 16.02 9.87 20.76
C VAL A 185 17.16 10.71 21.27
N SER A 186 18.41 10.22 21.17
CA SER A 186 19.59 10.98 21.61
C SER A 186 19.95 12.17 20.70
N ALA A 187 19.52 12.16 19.46
CA ALA A 187 19.72 13.27 18.52
C ALA A 187 18.68 14.39 18.65
N LEU A 188 17.59 14.14 19.39
CA LEU A 188 16.59 15.18 19.67
C LEU A 188 17.12 16.14 20.73
N PRO A 189 17.00 17.48 20.54
CA PRO A 189 17.37 18.45 21.55
C PRO A 189 16.59 18.21 22.85
N SER A 190 17.29 18.14 23.99
CA SER A 190 16.70 17.89 25.32
C SER A 190 15.81 19.03 25.84
N SER A 191 15.45 19.98 25.01
CA SER A 191 14.67 21.15 25.38
C SER A 191 13.56 21.45 24.38
N MET A 192 12.41 20.94 24.65
CA MET A 192 11.14 21.64 24.49
C MET A 192 10.22 21.27 25.63
#